data_796db42c98401a24d4d353fafefeeb24
#
_entry.id   796db42c98401a24d4d353fafefeeb24
#
_cell.length_a   1.000
_cell.length_b   1.000
_cell.length_c   1.000
_cell.angle_alpha   90.00
_cell.angle_beta   90.00
_cell.angle_gamma   90.00
#
_symmetry.space_group_name_H-M   'P 1'
#
loop_
_entity.id
_entity.type
_entity.pdbx_description
1 polymer ?
#
loop_
_entity_poly.entity_id
_entity_poly.type
_entity_poly.pdbx_seq_one_letter_code
_entity_poly.pdbx_strand_id
1 'polypeptide(L)'
;MESESLRIFCSVASELSVTQAAARLGRAPSSVTTRIQQLEADIGAELFVRTNKRMALTAAGERFLEYAQRLLALAEEARHVVTGGREGGTLRVGSMESTAASRLPALLAAYHARHPATRLALSTGPSRPLIEQVRTGLLDCAFVALPPAFGGAAALEELGLASTAVWREELCLLLPASEGQARRAADVRTRSLAAFPQGCTYRGIAEELLGVAGSTQWRVQELSSYHTMIACVAAGACVTLLPASVLALSDAPATLTTLPAGQIDTVLVWRAGFDVPAFQHLLAQLGEAP
;
A
#
# COMPACT_ATOMS: atom_id res chain seq x y z
N MET A 1 -23.89 -18.89 2.74
CA MET A 1 -22.87 -17.89 3.18
C MET A 1 -23.45 -16.49 3.06
N GLU A 2 -23.72 -15.81 4.16
CA GLU A 2 -24.35 -14.48 4.21
C GLU A 2 -23.29 -13.38 4.38
N SER A 3 -23.54 -12.17 3.82
CA SER A 3 -22.61 -11.02 3.94
C SER A 3 -22.30 -10.66 5.39
N GLU A 4 -23.26 -10.89 6.29
CA GLU A 4 -23.07 -10.65 7.72
C GLU A 4 -22.06 -11.61 8.35
N SER A 5 -22.12 -12.88 8.00
CA SER A 5 -21.12 -13.88 8.45
C SER A 5 -19.71 -13.52 7.99
N LEU A 6 -19.57 -13.01 6.76
CA LEU A 6 -18.30 -12.51 6.23
C LEU A 6 -17.78 -11.29 7.01
N ARG A 7 -18.65 -10.33 7.35
CA ARG A 7 -18.27 -9.16 8.17
C ARG A 7 -17.80 -9.57 9.56
N ILE A 8 -18.51 -10.50 10.19
CA ILE A 8 -18.14 -11.03 11.51
C ILE A 8 -16.79 -11.75 11.43
N PHE A 9 -16.59 -12.59 10.42
CA PHE A 9 -15.34 -13.30 10.20
C PHE A 9 -14.16 -12.32 10.01
N CYS A 10 -14.30 -11.32 9.12
CA CYS A 10 -13.27 -10.30 8.89
C CYS A 10 -12.95 -9.50 10.16
N SER A 11 -13.97 -9.17 10.98
CA SER A 11 -13.76 -8.47 12.24
C SER A 11 -12.98 -9.33 13.25
N VAL A 12 -13.32 -10.63 13.37
CA VAL A 12 -12.60 -11.56 14.27
C VAL A 12 -11.17 -11.78 13.76
N ALA A 13 -10.96 -11.88 12.46
CA ALA A 13 -9.64 -12.00 11.84
C ALA A 13 -8.74 -10.78 12.09
N SER A 14 -9.31 -9.58 12.06
CA SER A 14 -8.60 -8.33 12.34
C SER A 14 -8.19 -8.20 13.81
N GLU A 15 -9.07 -8.58 14.74
CA GLU A 15 -8.84 -8.41 16.18
C GLU A 15 -8.11 -9.63 16.80
N LEU A 16 -8.10 -10.78 16.13
CA LEU A 16 -7.69 -12.08 16.66
C LEU A 16 -8.29 -12.37 18.04
N SER A 17 -9.50 -11.83 18.27
CA SER A 17 -10.23 -11.87 19.53
C SER A 17 -11.73 -11.75 19.30
N VAL A 18 -12.47 -12.79 19.68
CA VAL A 18 -13.93 -12.79 19.60
C VAL A 18 -14.55 -11.68 20.47
N THR A 19 -13.98 -11.43 21.64
CA THR A 19 -14.51 -10.42 22.57
C THR A 19 -14.33 -9.01 22.02
N GLN A 20 -13.17 -8.70 21.45
CA GLN A 20 -12.91 -7.40 20.84
C GLN A 20 -13.74 -7.19 19.57
N ALA A 21 -13.83 -8.20 18.72
CA ALA A 21 -14.68 -8.16 17.54
C ALA A 21 -16.15 -7.96 17.89
N ALA A 22 -16.65 -8.66 18.93
CA ALA A 22 -18.02 -8.51 19.42
C ALA A 22 -18.29 -7.08 19.92
N ALA A 23 -17.39 -6.50 20.70
CA ALA A 23 -17.49 -5.12 21.17
C ALA A 23 -17.54 -4.13 19.99
N ARG A 24 -16.66 -4.30 19.01
CA ARG A 24 -16.62 -3.47 17.79
C ARG A 24 -17.88 -3.56 16.95
N LEU A 25 -18.50 -4.76 16.90
CA LEU A 25 -19.73 -5.02 16.15
C LEU A 25 -21.01 -4.72 16.93
N GLY A 26 -20.92 -4.33 18.21
CA GLY A 26 -22.08 -4.11 19.09
C GLY A 26 -22.89 -5.37 19.35
N ARG A 27 -22.21 -6.55 19.45
CA ARG A 27 -22.84 -7.87 19.60
C ARG A 27 -22.36 -8.61 20.84
N ALA A 28 -23.13 -9.63 21.25
CA ALA A 28 -22.69 -10.55 22.30
C ALA A 28 -21.59 -11.48 21.76
N PRO A 29 -20.53 -11.77 22.55
CA PRO A 29 -19.47 -12.71 22.14
C PRO A 29 -19.96 -14.11 21.77
N SER A 30 -21.00 -14.61 22.44
CA SER A 30 -21.65 -15.89 22.13
C SER A 30 -22.24 -15.89 20.71
N SER A 31 -22.93 -14.81 20.32
CA SER A 31 -23.49 -14.67 18.97
C SER A 31 -22.39 -14.67 17.89
N VAL A 32 -21.28 -13.97 18.13
CA VAL A 32 -20.12 -13.97 17.23
C VAL A 32 -19.52 -15.37 17.10
N THR A 33 -19.34 -16.08 18.24
CA THR A 33 -18.82 -17.45 18.25
C THR A 33 -19.72 -18.40 17.45
N THR A 34 -21.02 -18.37 17.70
CA THR A 34 -22.00 -19.22 17.00
C THR A 34 -21.96 -18.95 15.49
N ARG A 35 -21.86 -17.69 15.07
CA ARG A 35 -21.84 -17.34 13.67
C ARG A 35 -20.54 -17.79 12.96
N ILE A 36 -19.40 -17.71 13.64
CA ILE A 36 -18.13 -18.27 13.13
C ILE A 36 -18.23 -19.79 12.97
N GLN A 37 -18.73 -20.50 13.98
CA GLN A 37 -18.90 -21.95 13.91
C GLN A 37 -19.83 -22.39 12.76
N GLN A 38 -20.94 -21.66 12.56
CA GLN A 38 -21.83 -21.89 11.43
C GLN A 38 -21.11 -21.68 10.08
N LEU A 39 -20.33 -20.60 9.96
CA LEU A 39 -19.57 -20.30 8.76
C LEU A 39 -18.53 -21.40 8.47
N GLU A 40 -17.80 -21.86 9.49
CA GLU A 40 -16.84 -22.97 9.37
C GLU A 40 -17.51 -24.27 8.95
N ALA A 41 -18.69 -24.55 9.52
CA ALA A 41 -19.50 -25.72 9.14
C ALA A 41 -20.01 -25.61 7.70
N ASP A 42 -20.49 -24.44 7.25
CA ASP A 42 -20.94 -24.21 5.88
C ASP A 42 -19.81 -24.38 4.86
N ILE A 43 -18.58 -24.00 5.23
CA ILE A 43 -17.39 -24.09 4.37
C ILE A 43 -16.75 -25.50 4.45
N GLY A 44 -16.96 -26.19 5.54
CA GLY A 44 -16.34 -27.50 5.81
C GLY A 44 -14.86 -27.41 6.20
N ALA A 45 -14.42 -26.27 6.75
CA ALA A 45 -13.05 -26.07 7.19
C ALA A 45 -12.98 -25.13 8.41
N GLU A 46 -12.06 -25.42 9.33
CA GLU A 46 -11.72 -24.51 10.40
C GLU A 46 -10.95 -23.30 9.87
N LEU A 47 -11.43 -22.11 10.18
CA LEU A 47 -10.81 -20.84 9.76
C LEU A 47 -9.94 -20.24 10.87
N PHE A 48 -10.22 -20.60 12.13
CA PHE A 48 -9.46 -20.16 13.28
C PHE A 48 -8.93 -21.34 14.09
N VAL A 49 -7.75 -21.14 14.67
CA VAL A 49 -7.15 -22.06 15.62
C VAL A 49 -6.84 -21.34 16.93
N ARG A 50 -6.96 -22.05 18.05
CA ARG A 50 -6.55 -21.54 19.37
C ARG A 50 -5.30 -22.28 19.83
N THR A 51 -4.17 -21.57 19.85
CA THR A 51 -2.90 -22.09 20.32
C THR A 51 -2.43 -21.26 21.52
N ASN A 52 -2.14 -21.92 22.65
CA ASN A 52 -1.63 -21.24 23.86
C ASN A 52 -2.50 -20.04 24.32
N LYS A 53 -3.83 -20.19 24.32
CA LYS A 53 -4.81 -19.16 24.66
C LYS A 53 -4.84 -17.95 23.69
N ARG A 54 -4.15 -18.02 22.55
CA ARG A 54 -4.19 -17.03 21.49
C ARG A 54 -4.98 -17.56 20.30
N MET A 55 -5.76 -16.70 19.70
CA MET A 55 -6.49 -16.98 18.46
C MET A 55 -5.60 -16.61 17.26
N ALA A 56 -5.57 -17.47 16.26
CA ALA A 56 -4.88 -17.22 14.99
C ALA A 56 -5.72 -17.76 13.83
N LEU A 57 -5.50 -17.27 12.63
CA LEU A 57 -6.05 -17.84 11.42
C LEU A 57 -5.34 -19.17 11.10
N THR A 58 -6.09 -20.12 10.56
CA THR A 58 -5.52 -21.30 9.87
C THR A 58 -5.07 -20.88 8.47
N ALA A 59 -4.29 -21.72 7.78
CA ALA A 59 -3.96 -21.50 6.38
C ALA A 59 -5.21 -21.42 5.47
N ALA A 60 -6.30 -22.11 5.83
CA ALA A 60 -7.60 -21.97 5.19
C ALA A 60 -8.24 -20.62 5.52
N GLY A 61 -8.15 -20.19 6.78
CA GLY A 61 -8.65 -18.89 7.25
C GLY A 61 -7.97 -17.71 6.57
N GLU A 62 -6.65 -17.75 6.39
CA GLU A 62 -5.89 -16.71 5.67
C GLU A 62 -6.37 -16.59 4.22
N ARG A 63 -6.46 -17.70 3.50
CA ARG A 63 -6.99 -17.71 2.13
C ARG A 63 -8.43 -17.24 2.07
N PHE A 64 -9.26 -17.69 3.00
CA PHE A 64 -10.67 -17.31 3.04
C PHE A 64 -10.86 -15.83 3.37
N LEU A 65 -9.97 -15.22 4.17
CA LEU A 65 -10.02 -13.78 4.50
C LEU A 65 -9.95 -12.91 3.25
N GLU A 66 -9.06 -13.22 2.32
CA GLU A 66 -8.96 -12.51 1.06
C GLU A 66 -10.28 -12.57 0.26
N TYR A 67 -10.87 -13.76 0.14
CA TYR A 67 -12.15 -13.92 -0.55
C TYR A 67 -13.31 -13.24 0.16
N ALA A 68 -13.37 -13.33 1.48
CA ALA A 68 -14.41 -12.69 2.28
C ALA A 68 -14.39 -11.16 2.12
N GLN A 69 -13.20 -10.56 2.15
CA GLN A 69 -13.01 -9.13 1.93
C GLN A 69 -13.41 -8.73 0.50
N ARG A 70 -13.03 -9.51 -0.51
CA ARG A 70 -13.41 -9.27 -1.92
C ARG A 70 -14.92 -9.33 -2.13
N LEU A 71 -15.59 -10.32 -1.55
CA LEU A 71 -17.04 -10.45 -1.65
C LEU A 71 -17.77 -9.28 -1.00
N LEU A 72 -17.30 -8.84 0.17
CA LEU A 72 -17.84 -7.65 0.83
C LEU A 72 -17.61 -6.39 0.02
N ALA A 73 -16.44 -6.25 -0.58
CA ALA A 73 -16.10 -5.14 -1.44
C ALA A 73 -16.97 -5.07 -2.68
N LEU A 74 -17.16 -6.20 -3.36
CA LEU A 74 -18.01 -6.30 -4.55
C LEU A 74 -19.49 -6.00 -4.24
N ALA A 75 -19.99 -6.46 -3.09
CA ALA A 75 -21.34 -6.16 -2.64
C ALA A 75 -21.53 -4.66 -2.35
N GLU A 76 -20.51 -3.99 -1.85
CA GLU A 76 -20.52 -2.54 -1.62
C GLU A 76 -20.44 -1.77 -2.94
N GLU A 77 -19.56 -2.17 -3.84
CA GLU A 77 -19.46 -1.63 -5.20
C GLU A 77 -20.80 -1.71 -5.94
N ALA A 78 -21.44 -2.87 -5.95
CA ALA A 78 -22.75 -3.07 -6.58
C ALA A 78 -23.82 -2.12 -6.00
N ARG A 79 -23.80 -1.91 -4.69
CA ARG A 79 -24.73 -0.96 -4.04
C ARG A 79 -24.46 0.47 -4.50
N HIS A 80 -23.19 0.90 -4.53
CA HIS A 80 -22.81 2.24 -4.96
C HIS A 80 -23.22 2.53 -6.41
N VAL A 81 -23.01 1.59 -7.30
CA VAL A 81 -23.44 1.72 -8.70
C VAL A 81 -24.94 1.95 -8.79
N VAL A 82 -25.75 1.17 -8.06
CA VAL A 82 -27.22 1.27 -8.12
C VAL A 82 -27.74 2.52 -7.42
N THR A 83 -27.15 2.96 -6.31
CA THR A 83 -27.59 4.16 -5.56
C THR A 83 -27.03 5.47 -6.12
N GLY A 84 -26.15 5.40 -7.13
CA GLY A 84 -25.46 6.57 -7.67
C GLY A 84 -24.59 7.30 -6.64
N GLY A 85 -24.12 6.59 -5.61
CA GLY A 85 -23.26 7.14 -4.56
C GLY A 85 -23.94 8.12 -3.60
N ARG A 86 -25.26 8.27 -3.65
CA ARG A 86 -26.01 9.26 -2.84
C ARG A 86 -25.87 9.07 -1.32
N GLU A 87 -25.61 7.85 -0.88
CA GLU A 87 -25.49 7.51 0.54
C GLU A 87 -24.05 7.64 1.06
N GLY A 88 -23.15 8.22 0.26
CA GLY A 88 -21.72 8.16 0.53
C GLY A 88 -21.18 6.74 0.29
N GLY A 89 -20.01 6.44 0.82
CA GLY A 89 -19.42 5.11 0.70
C GLY A 89 -17.96 5.14 1.07
N THR A 90 -17.29 4.00 0.92
CA THR A 90 -15.85 3.90 1.16
C THR A 90 -15.13 3.68 -0.16
N LEU A 91 -14.21 4.58 -0.52
CA LEU A 91 -13.22 4.37 -1.56
C LEU A 91 -11.92 3.90 -0.91
N ARG A 92 -11.48 2.69 -1.24
CA ARG A 92 -10.27 2.07 -0.70
C ARG A 92 -9.10 2.40 -1.61
N VAL A 93 -8.22 3.25 -1.10
CA VAL A 93 -7.08 3.79 -1.86
C VAL A 93 -5.78 3.22 -1.31
N GLY A 94 -5.03 2.53 -2.13
CA GLY A 94 -3.66 2.14 -1.84
C GLY A 94 -2.68 3.23 -2.25
N SER A 95 -1.54 3.30 -1.58
CA SER A 95 -0.47 4.23 -1.98
C SER A 95 0.89 3.74 -1.55
N MET A 96 1.90 4.03 -2.36
CA MET A 96 3.26 4.01 -1.86
C MET A 96 3.39 5.02 -0.71
N GLU A 97 4.28 4.74 0.24
CA GLU A 97 4.51 5.61 1.39
C GLU A 97 5.01 7.00 0.94
N SER A 98 5.88 7.06 -0.06
CA SER A 98 6.36 8.33 -0.63
C SER A 98 5.23 9.22 -1.15
N THR A 99 4.33 8.65 -1.94
CA THR A 99 3.18 9.36 -2.50
C THR A 99 2.20 9.76 -1.40
N ALA A 100 1.95 8.88 -0.43
CA ALA A 100 1.09 9.17 0.72
C ALA A 100 1.61 10.36 1.54
N ALA A 101 2.93 10.46 1.73
CA ALA A 101 3.55 11.54 2.49
C ALA A 101 3.61 12.86 1.70
N SER A 102 3.99 12.83 0.41
CA SER A 102 4.35 14.04 -0.34
C SER A 102 3.24 14.57 -1.25
N ARG A 103 2.36 13.71 -1.78
CA ARG A 103 1.37 14.09 -2.80
C ARG A 103 -0.07 14.03 -2.32
N LEU A 104 -0.42 13.00 -1.55
CA LEU A 104 -1.81 12.79 -1.16
C LEU A 104 -2.38 13.81 -0.15
N PRO A 105 -1.64 14.44 0.77
CA PRO A 105 -2.26 15.30 1.77
C PRO A 105 -3.15 16.40 1.18
N ALA A 106 -2.66 17.13 0.16
CA ALA A 106 -3.44 18.19 -0.50
C ALA A 106 -4.63 17.61 -1.28
N LEU A 107 -4.43 16.50 -2.00
CA LEU A 107 -5.46 15.81 -2.77
C LEU A 107 -6.59 15.33 -1.85
N LEU A 108 -6.25 14.66 -0.75
CA LEU A 108 -7.22 14.13 0.20
C LEU A 108 -8.00 15.24 0.92
N ALA A 109 -7.33 16.32 1.30
CA ALA A 109 -7.98 17.48 1.90
C ALA A 109 -9.00 18.11 0.95
N ALA A 110 -8.63 18.33 -0.32
CA ALA A 110 -9.51 18.90 -1.32
C ALA A 110 -10.67 17.94 -1.67
N TYR A 111 -10.42 16.63 -1.73
CA TYR A 111 -11.45 15.62 -1.94
C TYR A 111 -12.46 15.60 -0.78
N HIS A 112 -11.98 15.58 0.45
CA HIS A 112 -12.86 15.58 1.63
C HIS A 112 -13.74 16.83 1.73
N ALA A 113 -13.18 18.00 1.38
CA ALA A 113 -13.94 19.25 1.36
C ALA A 113 -15.09 19.23 0.35
N ARG A 114 -14.90 18.61 -0.83
CA ARG A 114 -15.91 18.52 -1.89
C ARG A 114 -16.90 17.36 -1.69
N HIS A 115 -16.44 16.25 -1.08
CA HIS A 115 -17.19 15.00 -0.95
C HIS A 115 -17.17 14.45 0.49
N PRO A 116 -17.68 15.21 1.50
CA PRO A 116 -17.57 14.85 2.92
C PRO A 116 -18.31 13.57 3.30
N ALA A 117 -19.30 13.14 2.50
CA ALA A 117 -20.01 11.89 2.71
C ALA A 117 -19.21 10.64 2.28
N THR A 118 -18.16 10.81 1.48
CA THR A 118 -17.31 9.69 1.05
C THR A 118 -16.18 9.47 2.03
N ARG A 119 -16.07 8.26 2.56
CA ARG A 119 -14.93 7.83 3.37
C ARG A 119 -13.79 7.38 2.45
N LEU A 120 -12.64 8.03 2.56
CA LEU A 120 -11.40 7.54 1.95
C LEU A 120 -10.67 6.63 2.94
N ALA A 121 -10.56 5.34 2.61
CA ALA A 121 -9.80 4.37 3.39
C ALA A 121 -8.42 4.21 2.75
N LEU A 122 -7.43 4.95 3.28
CA LEU A 122 -6.05 4.90 2.79
C LEU A 122 -5.28 3.77 3.46
N SER A 123 -4.52 3.04 2.66
CA SER A 123 -3.52 2.07 3.11
C SER A 123 -2.20 2.28 2.35
N THR A 124 -1.07 2.03 3.01
CA THR A 124 0.25 2.17 2.39
C THR A 124 0.92 0.81 2.23
N GLY A 125 1.74 0.68 1.19
CA GLY A 125 2.49 -0.54 0.92
C GLY A 125 3.40 -0.44 -0.29
N PRO A 126 4.17 -1.50 -0.57
CA PRO A 126 4.97 -1.60 -1.80
C PRO A 126 4.10 -1.71 -3.05
N SER A 127 4.60 -1.22 -4.20
CA SER A 127 3.85 -1.17 -5.46
C SER A 127 3.28 -2.53 -5.89
N ARG A 128 4.09 -3.59 -5.83
CA ARG A 128 3.66 -4.93 -6.29
C ARG A 128 2.50 -5.50 -5.47
N PRO A 129 2.53 -5.54 -4.13
CA PRO A 129 1.37 -5.91 -3.31
C PRO A 129 0.15 -5.02 -3.55
N LEU A 130 0.32 -3.71 -3.72
CA LEU A 130 -0.80 -2.80 -4.00
C LEU A 130 -1.49 -3.12 -5.33
N ILE A 131 -0.73 -3.39 -6.40
CA ILE A 131 -1.26 -3.81 -7.70
C ILE A 131 -2.08 -5.09 -7.53
N GLU A 132 -1.57 -6.07 -6.80
CA GLU A 132 -2.29 -7.32 -6.54
C GLU A 132 -3.58 -7.10 -5.73
N GLN A 133 -3.56 -6.21 -4.74
CA GLN A 133 -4.76 -5.87 -3.97
C GLN A 133 -5.81 -5.15 -4.83
N VAL A 134 -5.41 -4.31 -5.79
CA VAL A 134 -6.34 -3.74 -6.77
C VAL A 134 -6.91 -4.82 -7.67
N ARG A 135 -6.05 -5.67 -8.23
CA ARG A 135 -6.45 -6.78 -9.12
C ARG A 135 -7.45 -7.72 -8.43
N THR A 136 -7.26 -8.00 -7.16
CA THR A 136 -8.14 -8.88 -6.38
C THR A 136 -9.36 -8.17 -5.79
N GLY A 137 -9.48 -6.84 -5.91
CA GLY A 137 -10.62 -6.06 -5.40
C GLY A 137 -10.56 -5.75 -3.91
N LEU A 138 -9.42 -5.98 -3.24
CA LEU A 138 -9.19 -5.54 -1.86
C LEU A 138 -9.02 -4.02 -1.78
N LEU A 139 -8.43 -3.43 -2.83
CA LEU A 139 -8.40 -1.99 -3.06
C LEU A 139 -9.21 -1.63 -4.30
N ASP A 140 -9.74 -0.43 -4.33
CA ASP A 140 -10.47 0.12 -5.48
C ASP A 140 -9.49 0.71 -6.48
N CYS A 141 -8.49 1.43 -6.00
CA CYS A 141 -7.38 1.98 -6.79
C CYS A 141 -6.11 2.08 -5.94
N ALA A 142 -4.96 2.28 -6.60
CA ALA A 142 -3.70 2.50 -5.91
C ALA A 142 -2.73 3.39 -6.69
N PHE A 143 -1.99 4.23 -5.97
CA PHE A 143 -0.85 5.00 -6.49
C PHE A 143 0.43 4.17 -6.35
N VAL A 144 1.03 3.82 -7.48
CA VAL A 144 2.19 2.94 -7.57
C VAL A 144 3.24 3.51 -8.51
N ALA A 145 4.49 3.08 -8.37
CA ALA A 145 5.52 3.26 -9.37
C ALA A 145 5.83 1.92 -10.02
N LEU A 146 5.95 1.91 -11.34
CA LEU A 146 6.24 0.71 -12.09
C LEU A 146 7.75 0.66 -12.38
N PRO A 147 8.46 -0.44 -12.06
CA PRO A 147 9.85 -0.57 -12.44
C PRO A 147 9.95 -0.62 -13.98
N PRO A 148 11.06 -0.16 -14.57
CA PRO A 148 11.22 -0.17 -16.04
C PRO A 148 10.98 -1.55 -16.68
N ALA A 149 11.37 -2.61 -15.98
CA ALA A 149 11.18 -4.00 -16.42
C ALA A 149 9.72 -4.50 -16.34
N PHE A 150 8.79 -3.72 -15.78
CA PHE A 150 7.39 -4.16 -15.62
C PHE A 150 6.62 -4.17 -16.93
N GLY A 151 7.05 -3.43 -17.94
CA GLY A 151 6.34 -3.32 -19.23
C GLY A 151 5.27 -2.22 -19.29
N GLY A 152 5.20 -1.37 -18.28
CA GLY A 152 4.34 -0.17 -18.27
C GLY A 152 2.85 -0.46 -18.26
N ALA A 153 2.07 0.37 -18.95
CA ALA A 153 0.61 0.28 -19.00
C ALA A 153 0.12 -1.02 -19.68
N ALA A 154 0.82 -1.49 -20.72
CA ALA A 154 0.44 -2.72 -21.42
C ALA A 154 0.44 -3.94 -20.51
N ALA A 155 1.43 -4.08 -19.64
CA ALA A 155 1.47 -5.18 -18.67
C ALA A 155 0.36 -5.08 -17.61
N LEU A 156 -0.11 -3.88 -17.27
CA LEU A 156 -1.28 -3.69 -16.40
C LEU A 156 -2.57 -4.10 -17.11
N GLU A 157 -2.70 -3.76 -18.40
CA GLU A 157 -3.87 -4.16 -19.22
C GLU A 157 -4.01 -5.68 -19.33
N GLU A 158 -2.88 -6.41 -19.49
CA GLU A 158 -2.86 -7.88 -19.47
C GLU A 158 -3.34 -8.46 -18.13
N LEU A 159 -3.18 -7.71 -17.02
CA LEU A 159 -3.71 -8.06 -15.70
C LEU A 159 -5.18 -7.62 -15.47
N GLY A 160 -5.84 -7.06 -16.50
CA GLY A 160 -7.19 -6.51 -16.39
C GLY A 160 -7.26 -5.19 -15.61
N LEU A 161 -6.16 -4.44 -15.57
CA LEU A 161 -6.06 -3.15 -14.89
C LEU A 161 -5.96 -2.02 -15.90
N ALA A 162 -6.55 -0.88 -15.56
CA ALA A 162 -6.34 0.40 -16.23
C ALA A 162 -5.41 1.28 -15.40
N SER A 163 -4.75 2.24 -16.04
CA SER A 163 -3.84 3.15 -15.35
C SER A 163 -3.77 4.52 -16.02
N THR A 164 -3.38 5.51 -15.24
CA THR A 164 -3.01 6.84 -15.72
C THR A 164 -1.78 7.36 -14.99
N ALA A 165 -0.87 8.03 -15.69
CA ALA A 165 0.24 8.73 -15.07
C ALA A 165 -0.28 9.97 -14.34
N VAL A 166 0.18 10.19 -13.10
CA VAL A 166 -0.30 11.28 -12.26
C VAL A 166 0.82 12.25 -11.93
N TRP A 167 1.96 11.74 -11.44
CA TRP A 167 3.11 12.58 -11.07
C TRP A 167 4.40 11.96 -11.58
N ARG A 168 5.36 12.83 -11.88
CA ARG A 168 6.74 12.44 -12.15
C ARG A 168 7.59 12.74 -10.92
N GLU A 169 8.34 11.75 -10.46
CA GLU A 169 9.22 11.85 -9.31
C GLU A 169 10.68 11.80 -9.73
N GLU A 170 11.44 12.78 -9.25
CA GLU A 170 12.90 12.77 -9.31
C GLU A 170 13.41 11.88 -8.18
N LEU A 171 14.23 10.89 -8.52
CA LEU A 171 14.85 10.00 -7.53
C LEU A 171 16.26 10.46 -7.20
N CYS A 172 16.63 10.33 -5.94
CA CYS A 172 17.99 10.58 -5.49
C CYS A 172 18.48 9.49 -4.53
N LEU A 173 19.74 9.14 -4.65
CA LEU A 173 20.48 8.44 -3.62
C LEU A 173 20.88 9.44 -2.55
N LEU A 174 20.49 9.16 -1.29
CA LEU A 174 20.90 9.93 -0.13
C LEU A 174 22.06 9.20 0.55
N LEU A 175 23.16 9.91 0.72
CA LEU A 175 24.44 9.39 1.18
C LEU A 175 24.88 10.12 2.46
N PRO A 176 25.58 9.45 3.39
CA PRO A 176 26.14 10.09 4.56
C PRO A 176 27.26 11.10 4.21
N ALA A 177 27.58 11.99 5.11
CA ALA A 177 28.62 13.02 4.94
C ALA A 177 29.98 12.43 4.53
N SER A 178 30.30 11.22 4.99
CA SER A 178 31.54 10.50 4.62
C SER A 178 31.66 10.20 3.12
N GLU A 179 30.55 10.22 2.38
CA GLU A 179 30.49 9.98 0.94
C GLU A 179 30.49 11.29 0.12
N GLY A 180 30.84 12.43 0.71
CA GLY A 180 30.80 13.75 0.05
C GLY A 180 31.59 13.88 -1.24
N GLN A 181 32.53 12.96 -1.52
CA GLN A 181 33.30 12.91 -2.76
C GLN A 181 32.64 12.05 -3.87
N ALA A 182 31.63 11.25 -3.56
CA ALA A 182 30.92 10.44 -4.55
C ALA A 182 30.23 11.35 -5.58
N ARG A 183 30.34 10.99 -6.86
CA ARG A 183 29.69 11.69 -7.98
C ARG A 183 28.73 10.78 -8.75
N ARG A 184 28.82 9.48 -8.56
CA ARG A 184 27.99 8.43 -9.17
C ARG A 184 27.85 7.25 -8.21
N ALA A 185 26.86 6.41 -8.42
CA ALA A 185 26.57 5.26 -7.56
C ALA A 185 27.77 4.31 -7.38
N ALA A 186 28.58 4.15 -8.42
CA ALA A 186 29.79 3.30 -8.37
C ALA A 186 30.87 3.82 -7.40
N ASP A 187 30.87 5.09 -7.05
CA ASP A 187 31.84 5.71 -6.15
C ASP A 187 31.47 5.49 -4.66
N VAL A 188 30.23 5.04 -4.38
CA VAL A 188 29.74 4.82 -3.02
C VAL A 188 30.50 3.68 -2.35
N ARG A 189 31.04 3.94 -1.16
CA ARG A 189 31.84 2.99 -0.38
C ARG A 189 31.05 2.30 0.73
N THR A 190 30.03 2.99 1.26
CA THR A 190 29.11 2.43 2.26
C THR A 190 28.35 1.25 1.64
N ARG A 191 28.45 0.06 2.27
CA ARG A 191 27.89 -1.20 1.77
C ARG A 191 26.66 -1.64 2.57
N SER A 192 25.85 -0.69 3.00
CA SER A 192 24.57 -0.91 3.67
C SER A 192 23.50 -0.06 3.01
N LEU A 193 22.42 -0.69 2.55
CA LEU A 193 21.25 -0.05 1.92
C LEU A 193 20.07 -0.11 2.89
N ALA A 194 19.51 1.03 3.28
CA ALA A 194 18.21 1.10 3.94
C ALA A 194 17.13 1.17 2.86
N ALA A 195 16.16 0.27 2.91
CA ALA A 195 15.10 0.18 1.90
C ALA A 195 13.82 -0.38 2.48
N PHE A 196 12.71 -0.13 1.80
CA PHE A 196 11.43 -0.79 2.10
C PHE A 196 11.49 -2.30 1.82
N PRO A 197 10.52 -3.08 2.32
CA PRO A 197 10.43 -4.52 2.06
C PRO A 197 10.40 -4.86 0.55
N GLN A 198 10.61 -6.12 0.23
CA GLN A 198 10.53 -6.65 -1.13
C GLN A 198 9.20 -6.26 -1.82
N GLY A 199 9.26 -5.98 -3.13
CA GLY A 199 8.14 -5.49 -3.91
C GLY A 199 8.05 -3.95 -3.98
N CYS A 200 8.92 -3.22 -3.25
CA CYS A 200 9.09 -1.78 -3.42
C CYS A 200 9.91 -1.50 -4.70
N THR A 201 9.34 -0.71 -5.61
CA THR A 201 9.99 -0.33 -6.87
C THR A 201 11.29 0.43 -6.64
N TYR A 202 11.30 1.35 -5.69
CA TYR A 202 12.51 2.15 -5.39
C TYR A 202 13.62 1.31 -4.78
N ARG A 203 13.28 0.27 -4.01
CA ARG A 203 14.27 -0.72 -3.58
C ARG A 203 14.93 -1.41 -4.76
N GLY A 204 14.14 -1.90 -5.72
CA GLY A 204 14.67 -2.57 -6.91
C GLY A 204 15.62 -1.67 -7.70
N ILE A 205 15.23 -0.39 -7.88
CA ILE A 205 16.07 0.61 -8.54
C ILE A 205 17.40 0.84 -7.78
N ALA A 206 17.32 0.96 -6.44
CA ALA A 206 18.51 1.13 -5.62
C ALA A 206 19.44 -0.08 -5.69
N GLU A 207 18.87 -1.29 -5.61
CA GLU A 207 19.63 -2.54 -5.68
C GLU A 207 20.33 -2.69 -7.03
N GLU A 208 19.68 -2.32 -8.13
CA GLU A 208 20.27 -2.32 -9.49
C GLU A 208 21.37 -1.26 -9.62
N LEU A 209 21.07 -0.01 -9.24
CA LEU A 209 21.99 1.13 -9.36
C LEU A 209 23.28 0.95 -8.56
N LEU A 210 23.19 0.33 -7.38
CA LEU A 210 24.30 0.09 -6.45
C LEU A 210 24.98 -1.27 -6.65
N GLY A 211 24.44 -2.14 -7.53
CA GLY A 211 24.96 -3.48 -7.74
C GLY A 211 24.80 -4.38 -6.49
N VAL A 212 23.68 -4.28 -5.80
CA VAL A 212 23.40 -5.04 -4.57
C VAL A 212 23.04 -6.49 -4.87
N ALA A 213 22.29 -6.71 -5.94
CA ALA A 213 21.78 -8.04 -6.31
C ALA A 213 22.93 -9.06 -6.48
N GLY A 214 22.88 -10.16 -5.74
CA GLY A 214 23.90 -11.21 -5.77
C GLY A 214 25.24 -10.86 -5.12
N SER A 215 25.37 -9.67 -4.52
CA SER A 215 26.60 -9.24 -3.85
C SER A 215 26.61 -9.68 -2.38
N THR A 216 27.69 -10.32 -1.96
CA THR A 216 27.93 -10.68 -0.56
C THR A 216 28.47 -9.50 0.28
N GLN A 217 28.83 -8.40 -0.36
CA GLN A 217 29.38 -7.22 0.30
C GLN A 217 28.31 -6.28 0.84
N TRP A 218 27.10 -6.32 0.27
CA TRP A 218 26.01 -5.45 0.66
C TRP A 218 25.13 -6.05 1.75
N ARG A 219 24.68 -5.18 2.66
CA ARG A 219 23.63 -5.49 3.64
C ARG A 219 22.42 -4.64 3.33
N VAL A 220 21.23 -5.26 3.27
CA VAL A 220 19.96 -4.54 3.14
C VAL A 220 19.27 -4.51 4.50
N GLN A 221 18.98 -3.31 4.99
CA GLN A 221 18.19 -3.07 6.18
C GLN A 221 16.77 -2.74 5.76
N GLU A 222 15.83 -3.62 6.06
CA GLU A 222 14.41 -3.37 5.77
C GLU A 222 13.82 -2.43 6.82
N LEU A 223 13.35 -1.28 6.35
CA LEU A 223 12.71 -0.25 7.16
C LEU A 223 11.38 0.15 6.52
N SER A 224 10.43 0.62 7.32
CA SER A 224 9.09 1.00 6.87
C SER A 224 8.83 2.51 6.92
N SER A 225 9.86 3.34 7.11
CA SER A 225 9.72 4.79 7.24
C SER A 225 10.91 5.52 6.64
N TYR A 226 10.64 6.49 5.78
CA TYR A 226 11.67 7.39 5.23
C TYR A 226 12.38 8.20 6.31
N HIS A 227 11.68 8.65 7.35
CA HIS A 227 12.30 9.36 8.46
C HIS A 227 13.39 8.52 9.14
N THR A 228 13.10 7.23 9.37
CA THR A 228 14.09 6.31 9.94
C THR A 228 15.25 6.08 8.98
N MET A 229 14.99 5.92 7.69
CA MET A 229 16.05 5.76 6.67
C MET A 229 16.97 6.99 6.64
N ILE A 230 16.40 8.20 6.58
CA ILE A 230 17.15 9.46 6.59
C ILE A 230 18.00 9.59 7.88
N ALA A 231 17.44 9.24 9.02
CA ALA A 231 18.16 9.26 10.30
C ALA A 231 19.35 8.27 10.30
N CYS A 232 19.16 7.06 9.76
CA CYS A 232 20.25 6.07 9.62
C CYS A 232 21.35 6.55 8.66
N VAL A 233 20.98 7.21 7.56
CA VAL A 233 21.95 7.84 6.64
C VAL A 233 22.70 8.96 7.34
N ALA A 234 22.01 9.82 8.09
CA ALA A 234 22.63 10.91 8.84
C ALA A 234 23.62 10.40 9.92
N ALA A 235 23.32 9.25 10.51
CA ALA A 235 24.23 8.55 11.44
C ALA A 235 25.43 7.86 10.75
N GLY A 236 25.51 7.87 9.42
CA GLY A 236 26.58 7.23 8.67
C GLY A 236 26.44 5.72 8.50
N ALA A 237 25.28 5.14 8.86
CA ALA A 237 25.09 3.69 8.93
C ALA A 237 24.76 3.04 7.57
N CYS A 238 24.20 3.79 6.63
CA CYS A 238 23.70 3.27 5.36
C CYS A 238 23.54 4.37 4.30
N VAL A 239 23.15 3.96 3.10
CA VAL A 239 22.63 4.81 2.03
C VAL A 239 21.16 4.46 1.78
N THR A 240 20.41 5.34 1.15
CA THR A 240 19.02 5.05 0.74
C THR A 240 18.67 5.72 -0.57
N LEU A 241 17.64 5.24 -1.25
CA LEU A 241 17.07 5.87 -2.43
C LEU A 241 15.65 6.34 -2.10
N LEU A 242 15.35 7.58 -2.42
CA LEU A 242 14.05 8.19 -2.16
C LEU A 242 13.72 9.28 -3.18
N PRO A 243 12.45 9.64 -3.36
CA PRO A 243 12.06 10.79 -4.16
C PRO A 243 12.52 12.10 -3.52
N ALA A 244 12.92 13.06 -4.36
CA ALA A 244 13.26 14.41 -3.91
C ALA A 244 12.07 15.10 -3.19
N SER A 245 10.84 14.79 -3.60
CA SER A 245 9.60 15.26 -2.94
C SER A 245 9.51 14.84 -1.46
N VAL A 246 9.97 13.63 -1.14
CA VAL A 246 10.03 13.14 0.26
C VAL A 246 11.18 13.79 1.02
N LEU A 247 12.35 13.93 0.39
CA LEU A 247 13.49 14.59 1.01
C LEU A 247 13.14 16.04 1.39
N ALA A 248 12.41 16.74 0.54
CA ALA A 248 11.96 18.11 0.78
C ALA A 248 11.01 18.27 1.98
N LEU A 249 10.35 17.19 2.44
CA LEU A 249 9.51 17.18 3.64
C LEU A 249 10.29 16.91 4.93
N SER A 250 11.59 16.62 4.82
CA SER A 250 12.41 16.23 5.97
C SER A 250 13.36 17.35 6.38
N ASP A 251 13.68 17.39 7.67
CA ASP A 251 14.77 18.23 8.21
C ASP A 251 16.11 17.50 8.06
N ALA A 252 16.41 16.98 6.88
CA ALA A 252 17.65 16.27 6.61
C ALA A 252 18.85 17.21 6.78
N PRO A 253 19.92 16.77 7.49
CA PRO A 253 21.12 17.60 7.65
C PRO A 253 21.72 18.00 6.30
N ALA A 254 22.07 19.28 6.15
CA ALA A 254 22.71 19.81 4.93
C ALA A 254 24.09 19.17 4.61
N THR A 255 24.65 18.42 5.55
CA THR A 255 25.88 17.66 5.37
C THR A 255 25.72 16.38 4.55
N LEU A 256 24.49 15.91 4.35
CA LEU A 256 24.21 14.74 3.53
C LEU A 256 24.46 15.04 2.06
N THR A 257 24.91 14.03 1.33
CA THR A 257 25.15 14.13 -0.11
C THR A 257 23.99 13.48 -0.85
N THR A 258 23.52 14.12 -1.93
CA THR A 258 22.53 13.55 -2.83
C THR A 258 23.13 13.32 -4.22
N LEU A 259 22.86 12.16 -4.83
CA LEU A 259 23.17 11.89 -6.21
C LEU A 259 21.88 11.64 -7.00
N PRO A 260 21.74 12.23 -8.21
CA PRO A 260 20.60 11.92 -9.08
C PRO A 260 20.54 10.42 -9.38
N ALA A 261 19.34 9.85 -9.31
CA ALA A 261 19.10 8.42 -9.53
C ALA A 261 18.03 8.15 -10.61
N GLY A 262 17.70 9.17 -11.42
CA GLY A 262 16.72 9.08 -12.50
C GLY A 262 15.35 9.62 -12.13
N GLN A 263 14.40 9.36 -13.00
CA GLN A 263 12.99 9.78 -12.86
C GLN A 263 12.09 8.56 -12.98
N ILE A 264 10.93 8.63 -12.34
CA ILE A 264 9.91 7.60 -12.44
C ILE A 264 8.51 8.23 -12.33
N ASP A 265 7.56 7.70 -13.10
CA ASP A 265 6.19 8.15 -13.00
C ASP A 265 5.45 7.40 -11.87
N THR A 266 4.72 8.15 -11.05
CA THR A 266 3.69 7.60 -10.19
C THR A 266 2.42 7.48 -11.02
N VAL A 267 1.88 6.27 -11.09
CA VAL A 267 0.63 5.97 -11.81
C VAL A 267 -0.47 5.60 -10.82
N LEU A 268 -1.69 6.03 -11.12
CA LEU A 268 -2.89 5.50 -10.48
C LEU A 268 -3.33 4.27 -11.27
N VAL A 269 -3.58 3.16 -10.58
CA VAL A 269 -4.06 1.90 -11.17
C VAL A 269 -5.40 1.52 -10.55
N TRP A 270 -6.31 0.93 -11.36
CA TRP A 270 -7.62 0.42 -10.93
C TRP A 270 -8.07 -0.73 -11.83
N ARG A 271 -9.08 -1.50 -11.45
CA ARG A 271 -9.63 -2.56 -12.30
C ARG A 271 -10.28 -1.95 -13.54
N ALA A 272 -10.03 -2.54 -14.70
CA ALA A 272 -10.72 -2.15 -15.93
C ALA A 272 -12.25 -2.26 -15.73
N GLY A 273 -12.97 -1.21 -16.11
CA GLY A 273 -14.43 -1.12 -15.92
C GLY A 273 -14.90 -0.75 -14.52
N PHE A 274 -13.99 -0.48 -13.57
CA PHE A 274 -14.38 0.04 -12.25
C PHE A 274 -14.84 1.49 -12.38
N ASP A 275 -16.15 1.71 -12.13
CA ASP A 275 -16.81 2.99 -12.33
C ASP A 275 -17.81 3.27 -11.22
N VAL A 276 -17.32 3.82 -10.10
CA VAL A 276 -18.16 4.30 -9.01
C VAL A 276 -18.00 5.81 -8.85
N PRO A 277 -19.04 6.56 -8.44
CA PRO A 277 -19.01 8.03 -8.37
C PRO A 277 -17.82 8.55 -7.53
N ALA A 278 -17.52 7.92 -6.40
CA ALA A 278 -16.40 8.30 -5.55
C ALA A 278 -15.04 8.23 -6.28
N PHE A 279 -14.86 7.24 -7.14
CA PHE A 279 -13.63 7.09 -7.94
C PHE A 279 -13.58 8.11 -9.09
N GLN A 280 -14.71 8.36 -9.76
CA GLN A 280 -14.78 9.38 -10.80
C GLN A 280 -14.46 10.78 -10.27
N HIS A 281 -14.92 11.10 -9.06
CA HIS A 281 -14.55 12.34 -8.38
C HIS A 281 -13.05 12.43 -8.10
N LEU A 282 -12.41 11.31 -7.70
CA LEU A 282 -10.96 11.26 -7.50
C LEU A 282 -10.20 11.50 -8.81
N LEU A 283 -10.62 10.85 -9.90
CA LEU A 283 -10.02 11.05 -11.23
C LEU A 283 -10.16 12.49 -11.73
N ALA A 284 -11.35 13.08 -11.59
CA ALA A 284 -11.60 14.47 -11.97
C ALA A 284 -10.67 15.42 -11.22
N GLN A 285 -10.51 15.22 -9.92
CA GLN A 285 -9.65 16.05 -9.09
C GLN A 285 -8.15 15.90 -9.42
N LEU A 286 -7.71 14.71 -9.83
CA LEU A 286 -6.34 14.51 -10.30
C LEU A 286 -6.08 15.22 -11.63
N GLY A 287 -7.07 15.31 -12.51
CA GLY A 287 -6.98 16.08 -13.76
C GLY A 287 -6.98 17.60 -13.56
N GLU A 288 -7.43 18.09 -12.40
CA GLU A 288 -7.41 19.51 -12.00
C GLU A 288 -6.12 19.89 -11.24
N ALA A 289 -5.32 18.92 -10.81
CA ALA A 289 -4.08 19.18 -10.08
C ALA A 289 -3.00 19.71 -11.03
N PRO A 290 -2.32 20.83 -10.69
CA PRO A 290 -1.29 21.46 -11.53
C PRO A 290 -0.03 20.60 -11.70
#